data_59e385d7eb9fa299a34860035a9f4ded
#
_entry.id   59e385d7eb9fa299a34860035a9f4ded
#
_cell.length_a   1.000
_cell.length_b   1.000
_cell.length_c   1.000
_cell.angle_alpha   90.00
_cell.angle_beta   90.00
_cell.angle_gamma   90.00
#
_symmetry.space_group_name_H-M   'P 1'
#
loop_
_entity.id
_entity.type
_entity.pdbx_description
1 polymer ?
#
loop_
_entity_poly.entity_id
_entity_poly.type
_entity_poly.pdbx_seq_one_letter_code
_entity_poly.pdbx_strand_id
1 'polypeptide(L)'
;MNFIFKVEHILFSLVIALLLSNATSAQIEDTTISKAIKRQWPYNHSYPLIKPRYPSYPLMTAYILQQKANSGDPFAQHELGLRYLTGQGMPRDTVRAVYWIQKAVQKNLTSAWFNYGIMLNNGIGVEWNPFEAYKYFKQAAKNGMPEAQFVYGIFLTDNLVVNRNYTEAYYWIKKAAAQDFQPAIEAAKEFQKMGIQLPNESREEDETINTATPAVVSTAGTPQAAVWGEDWELDFINLEEDTVSKDDTKKYLEMILEKNTTELKQFLGVEKFPDSVSTKDTTGIGLIKYAVGKGSPEALLIAGRAFQEGIYVDKDIVKASAIYIHAYRLGSRKAAEYLIGLIQSPDYFDMLKKRVDKDDPDAMYVWAGLTALGLDFQLTDEQALELLEKGVEKNHIYSIIETGLCYYSGTLVEKDRTKAIEYWEKAVKLGSLEAKVRIAFANIRSGTGDNEANVKILKDASEEGSVSAQAALAYCYEKGLGVKQNKAEAANLYRKAAHRGSQAAFNSLKKMYDEIRPHEEEFDIYDE
;
A
#
# COMPACT_ATOMS: atom_id res chain seq x y z
N MET A 1 -0.58 19.88 -3.29
CA MET A 1 -1.14 18.55 -2.90
C MET A 1 -1.09 17.53 -4.02
N ASN A 2 -1.39 17.88 -5.25
CA ASN A 2 -1.23 17.04 -6.44
C ASN A 2 0.21 16.63 -6.76
N PHE A 3 1.15 17.39 -6.31
CA PHE A 3 2.57 17.13 -6.40
C PHE A 3 2.98 15.94 -5.51
N ILE A 4 2.39 15.83 -4.33
CA ILE A 4 2.66 14.80 -3.32
C ILE A 4 2.21 13.41 -3.79
N PHE A 5 1.02 13.30 -4.40
CA PHE A 5 0.54 12.03 -4.99
C PHE A 5 1.37 11.59 -6.21
N LYS A 6 1.84 12.55 -7.05
CA LYS A 6 2.83 12.23 -8.09
C LYS A 6 4.12 11.68 -7.50
N VAL A 7 4.54 12.21 -6.36
CA VAL A 7 5.75 11.77 -5.66
C VAL A 7 5.61 10.37 -5.11
N GLU A 8 4.51 10.06 -4.44
CA GLU A 8 4.27 8.72 -3.89
C GLU A 8 4.10 7.67 -5.00
N HIS A 9 3.42 8.01 -6.10
CA HIS A 9 3.34 7.14 -7.27
C HIS A 9 4.67 7.03 -8.03
N ILE A 10 5.47 8.06 -8.06
CA ILE A 10 6.78 8.07 -8.73
C ILE A 10 7.81 7.35 -7.86
N LEU A 11 7.84 7.56 -6.54
CA LEU A 11 8.65 6.77 -5.62
C LEU A 11 8.22 5.30 -5.62
N PHE A 12 6.93 5.04 -5.75
CA PHE A 12 6.38 3.69 -5.90
C PHE A 12 6.81 3.06 -7.24
N SER A 13 6.72 3.79 -8.35
CA SER A 13 7.20 3.32 -9.67
C SER A 13 8.70 3.13 -9.71
N LEU A 14 9.47 3.93 -8.93
CA LEU A 14 10.91 3.85 -8.84
C LEU A 14 11.39 2.68 -8.00
N VAL A 15 10.73 2.44 -6.89
CA VAL A 15 11.00 1.25 -6.08
C VAL A 15 10.69 0.00 -6.90
N ILE A 16 9.73 0.05 -7.81
CA ILE A 16 9.45 -1.01 -8.80
C ILE A 16 10.55 -1.08 -9.88
N ALA A 17 10.99 0.04 -10.44
CA ALA A 17 12.06 0.09 -11.44
C ALA A 17 13.42 -0.36 -10.88
N LEU A 18 13.70 -0.06 -9.61
CA LEU A 18 14.88 -0.50 -8.85
C LEU A 18 15.00 -2.01 -8.71
N LEU A 19 13.86 -2.71 -8.66
CA LEU A 19 13.85 -4.17 -8.59
C LEU A 19 14.12 -4.84 -9.93
N LEU A 20 13.84 -4.14 -11.05
CA LEU A 20 14.01 -4.68 -12.39
C LEU A 20 15.44 -4.51 -12.91
N SER A 21 16.17 -3.46 -12.48
CA SER A 21 17.55 -3.23 -12.93
C SER A 21 18.58 -4.15 -12.27
N ASN A 22 18.29 -4.73 -11.12
CA ASN A 22 19.18 -5.68 -10.44
C ASN A 22 19.08 -7.13 -10.93
N ALA A 23 18.24 -7.40 -11.93
CA ALA A 23 18.13 -8.75 -12.51
C ALA A 23 19.23 -9.09 -13.53
N THR A 24 20.11 -8.15 -13.88
CA THR A 24 21.10 -8.35 -14.95
C THR A 24 22.55 -8.13 -14.56
N SER A 25 22.89 -7.91 -13.29
CA SER A 25 24.31 -7.85 -12.91
C SER A 25 24.62 -8.57 -11.62
N ALA A 26 25.48 -9.55 -11.76
CA ALA A 26 26.17 -10.34 -10.75
C ALA A 26 25.37 -11.49 -10.15
N GLN A 27 25.65 -12.66 -10.69
CA GLN A 27 25.79 -13.90 -9.95
C GLN A 27 26.41 -13.65 -8.58
N ILE A 28 25.56 -13.49 -7.58
CA ILE A 28 25.85 -13.91 -6.22
C ILE A 28 24.85 -15.04 -5.98
N GLU A 29 25.29 -16.22 -6.41
CA GLU A 29 24.68 -17.46 -6.02
C GLU A 29 24.61 -17.51 -4.50
N ASP A 30 23.41 -17.87 -4.06
CA ASP A 30 23.16 -18.55 -2.83
C ASP A 30 23.23 -17.75 -1.54
N THR A 31 22.08 -17.21 -1.19
CA THR A 31 21.69 -17.26 0.22
C THR A 31 20.18 -17.27 0.35
N THR A 32 19.65 -18.27 1.01
CA THR A 32 18.25 -18.51 1.36
C THR A 32 17.56 -17.35 2.10
N ILE A 33 18.30 -16.37 2.59
CA ILE A 33 17.82 -15.08 3.12
C ILE A 33 17.14 -14.26 2.05
N SER A 34 17.70 -14.33 0.86
CA SER A 34 17.29 -13.60 -0.32
C SER A 34 15.83 -13.86 -0.68
N LYS A 35 15.31 -15.09 -0.53
CA LYS A 35 13.95 -15.42 -1.00
C LYS A 35 12.84 -14.94 -0.08
N ALA A 36 13.02 -14.97 1.23
CA ALA A 36 12.01 -14.48 2.18
C ALA A 36 12.01 -12.94 2.25
N ILE A 37 13.18 -12.32 2.17
CA ILE A 37 13.34 -10.86 2.22
C ILE A 37 13.08 -10.23 0.83
N LYS A 38 13.51 -10.86 -0.29
CA LYS A 38 13.21 -10.39 -1.65
C LYS A 38 11.73 -10.36 -2.02
N ARG A 39 10.89 -11.19 -1.40
CA ARG A 39 9.44 -11.16 -1.62
C ARG A 39 8.73 -9.98 -0.95
N GLN A 40 9.40 -9.30 -0.02
CA GLN A 40 8.82 -8.22 0.77
C GLN A 40 9.33 -6.82 0.38
N TRP A 41 10.39 -6.73 -0.38
CA TRP A 41 10.85 -5.51 -1.00
C TRP A 41 9.99 -5.23 -2.25
N PRO A 42 9.43 -4.09 -2.47
CA PRO A 42 9.63 -2.73 -2.00
C PRO A 42 8.57 -2.22 -1.01
N TYR A 43 7.57 -3.01 -0.69
CA TYR A 43 6.38 -2.58 0.03
C TYR A 43 6.56 -2.50 1.55
N ASN A 44 7.62 -3.09 2.07
CA ASN A 44 7.73 -3.37 3.50
C ASN A 44 8.73 -2.49 4.22
N HIS A 45 9.39 -1.51 3.59
CA HIS A 45 10.61 -0.94 4.13
C HIS A 45 11.55 -2.05 4.67
N SER A 46 11.48 -3.24 4.06
CA SER A 46 12.32 -4.38 4.40
C SER A 46 13.64 -4.24 3.69
N TYR A 47 14.57 -3.70 4.38
CA TYR A 47 15.92 -3.50 3.86
C TYR A 47 16.74 -4.78 4.04
N PRO A 48 17.58 -5.17 3.07
CA PRO A 48 18.42 -6.34 3.22
C PRO A 48 19.43 -6.15 4.33
N LEU A 49 19.64 -7.18 5.13
CA LEU A 49 20.68 -7.20 6.15
C LEU A 49 22.07 -7.05 5.49
N ILE A 50 22.87 -6.16 6.02
CA ILE A 50 24.20 -5.87 5.48
C ILE A 50 25.23 -6.74 6.16
N LYS A 51 26.02 -7.46 5.35
CA LYS A 51 27.19 -8.19 5.84
C LYS A 51 28.34 -7.21 6.12
N PRO A 52 29.13 -7.45 7.18
CA PRO A 52 30.31 -6.62 7.42
C PRO A 52 31.24 -6.65 6.20
N ARG A 53 31.79 -5.49 5.83
CA ARG A 53 32.71 -5.36 4.67
C ARG A 53 34.09 -6.02 4.85
N TYR A 54 34.27 -6.80 5.93
CA TYR A 54 35.54 -7.48 6.22
C TYR A 54 35.47 -8.93 5.71
N PRO A 55 36.20 -9.26 4.62
CA PRO A 55 36.04 -10.53 3.91
C PRO A 55 36.46 -11.76 4.68
N SER A 56 37.22 -11.61 5.78
CA SER A 56 37.67 -12.76 6.57
C SER A 56 36.61 -13.38 7.49
N TYR A 57 35.65 -12.60 7.99
CA TYR A 57 34.66 -13.10 8.96
C TYR A 57 33.63 -14.07 8.34
N PRO A 58 33.07 -13.83 7.15
CA PRO A 58 32.21 -14.80 6.49
C PRO A 58 32.87 -16.15 6.20
N LEU A 59 34.19 -16.20 6.10
CA LEU A 59 34.96 -17.43 5.85
C LEU A 59 35.34 -18.18 7.11
N MET A 60 35.19 -17.61 8.31
CA MET A 60 35.54 -18.26 9.56
C MET A 60 34.60 -19.44 9.86
N THR A 61 35.16 -20.51 10.42
CA THR A 61 34.33 -21.58 10.98
C THR A 61 33.49 -21.06 12.14
N ALA A 62 32.34 -21.69 12.40
CA ALA A 62 31.43 -21.29 13.47
C ALA A 62 32.13 -21.23 14.84
N TYR A 63 33.06 -22.16 15.10
CA TYR A 63 33.80 -22.22 16.35
C TYR A 63 34.75 -21.02 16.53
N ILE A 64 35.56 -20.69 15.52
CA ILE A 64 36.50 -19.55 15.58
C ILE A 64 35.72 -18.22 15.69
N LEU A 65 34.63 -18.11 14.94
CA LEU A 65 33.76 -16.94 14.99
C LEU A 65 33.15 -16.75 16.38
N GLN A 66 32.67 -17.84 16.99
CA GLN A 66 32.12 -17.83 18.35
C GLN A 66 33.19 -17.39 19.39
N GLN A 67 34.42 -17.89 19.29
CA GLN A 67 35.51 -17.47 20.19
C GLN A 67 35.80 -15.97 20.05
N LYS A 68 35.91 -15.45 18.83
CA LYS A 68 36.12 -14.01 18.58
C LYS A 68 34.97 -13.15 19.07
N ALA A 69 33.72 -13.57 18.85
CA ALA A 69 32.55 -12.88 19.36
C ALA A 69 32.53 -12.84 20.89
N ASN A 70 32.87 -13.96 21.56
CA ASN A 70 33.01 -14.03 23.01
C ASN A 70 34.13 -13.13 23.56
N SER A 71 35.22 -12.93 22.80
CA SER A 71 36.28 -12.00 23.19
C SER A 71 35.93 -10.52 22.99
N GLY A 72 34.72 -10.24 22.49
CA GLY A 72 34.19 -8.88 22.36
C GLY A 72 34.45 -8.20 21.02
N ASP A 73 34.93 -8.94 20.00
CA ASP A 73 35.12 -8.43 18.65
C ASP A 73 33.74 -8.08 18.03
N PRO A 74 33.47 -6.78 17.72
CA PRO A 74 32.16 -6.36 17.23
C PRO A 74 31.81 -6.92 15.85
N PHE A 75 32.81 -7.12 14.99
CA PHE A 75 32.56 -7.70 13.66
C PHE A 75 32.21 -9.18 13.76
N ALA A 76 32.90 -9.92 14.64
CA ALA A 76 32.58 -11.32 14.91
C ALA A 76 31.19 -11.46 15.55
N GLN A 77 30.84 -10.58 16.49
CA GLN A 77 29.51 -10.55 17.12
C GLN A 77 28.43 -10.31 16.06
N HIS A 78 28.61 -9.33 15.19
CA HIS A 78 27.68 -9.02 14.12
C HIS A 78 27.53 -10.17 13.13
N GLU A 79 28.63 -10.73 12.61
CA GLU A 79 28.59 -11.88 11.70
C GLU A 79 27.94 -13.10 12.34
N LEU A 80 28.25 -13.38 13.60
CA LEU A 80 27.64 -14.49 14.35
C LEU A 80 26.13 -14.29 14.49
N GLY A 81 25.68 -13.06 14.79
CA GLY A 81 24.28 -12.70 14.81
C GLY A 81 23.59 -12.94 13.47
N LEU A 82 24.22 -12.55 12.37
CA LEU A 82 23.70 -12.79 11.02
C LEU A 82 23.61 -14.29 10.71
N ARG A 83 24.58 -15.09 11.10
CA ARG A 83 24.55 -16.55 10.91
C ARG A 83 23.41 -17.22 11.68
N TYR A 84 23.20 -16.82 12.94
CA TYR A 84 22.03 -17.29 13.69
C TYR A 84 20.70 -16.88 13.04
N LEU A 85 20.64 -15.69 12.45
CA LEU A 85 19.44 -15.21 11.77
C LEU A 85 19.15 -15.99 10.50
N THR A 86 20.20 -16.36 9.76
CA THR A 86 20.12 -16.95 8.42
C THR A 86 20.21 -18.47 8.41
N GLY A 87 20.74 -19.05 9.47
CA GLY A 87 21.05 -20.48 9.53
C GLY A 87 22.34 -20.87 8.77
N GLN A 88 23.22 -19.90 8.42
CA GLN A 88 24.42 -20.17 7.67
C GLN A 88 25.50 -20.84 8.55
N GLY A 89 25.73 -22.14 8.32
CA GLY A 89 26.75 -22.92 9.07
C GLY A 89 26.37 -23.23 10.51
N MET A 90 25.14 -22.94 10.94
CA MET A 90 24.57 -23.25 12.25
C MET A 90 23.04 -23.21 12.20
N PRO A 91 22.33 -23.86 13.18
CA PRO A 91 20.88 -23.78 13.26
C PRO A 91 20.40 -22.33 13.40
N ARG A 92 19.29 -22.01 12.71
CA ARG A 92 18.64 -20.68 12.82
C ARG A 92 18.10 -20.47 14.23
N ASP A 93 18.46 -19.32 14.83
CA ASP A 93 18.01 -18.92 16.16
C ASP A 93 17.91 -17.40 16.23
N THR A 94 16.68 -16.89 16.14
CA THR A 94 16.44 -15.44 16.14
C THR A 94 16.74 -14.79 17.49
N VAL A 95 16.61 -15.49 18.60
CA VAL A 95 16.93 -14.97 19.94
C VAL A 95 18.43 -14.75 20.09
N ARG A 96 19.23 -15.76 19.70
CA ARG A 96 20.69 -15.61 19.69
C ARG A 96 21.17 -14.58 18.68
N ALA A 97 20.48 -14.47 17.53
CA ALA A 97 20.78 -13.44 16.55
C ALA A 97 20.64 -12.04 17.15
N VAL A 98 19.52 -11.74 17.80
CA VAL A 98 19.29 -10.47 18.52
C VAL A 98 20.39 -10.21 19.53
N TYR A 99 20.67 -11.18 20.39
CA TYR A 99 21.70 -11.04 21.42
C TYR A 99 23.05 -10.61 20.85
N TRP A 100 23.53 -11.30 19.80
CA TRP A 100 24.83 -11.01 19.21
C TRP A 100 24.87 -9.69 18.44
N ILE A 101 23.81 -9.37 17.71
CA ILE A 101 23.71 -8.09 17.00
C ILE A 101 23.67 -6.94 18.00
N GLN A 102 22.92 -7.05 19.11
CA GLN A 102 22.91 -6.04 20.17
C GLN A 102 24.27 -5.84 20.83
N LYS A 103 25.06 -6.90 20.99
CA LYS A 103 26.45 -6.78 21.48
C LYS A 103 27.31 -5.95 20.53
N ALA A 104 27.16 -6.13 19.24
CA ALA A 104 27.87 -5.33 18.23
C ALA A 104 27.34 -3.87 18.18
N VAL A 105 26.03 -3.67 18.38
CA VAL A 105 25.39 -2.35 18.55
C VAL A 105 26.03 -1.57 19.71
N GLN A 106 26.21 -2.20 20.87
CA GLN A 106 26.84 -1.62 22.05
C GLN A 106 28.33 -1.22 21.80
N LYS A 107 28.96 -1.77 20.77
CA LYS A 107 30.31 -1.42 20.33
C LYS A 107 30.33 -0.39 19.20
N ASN A 108 29.21 0.26 18.94
CA ASN A 108 29.05 1.31 17.92
C ASN A 108 29.41 0.84 16.49
N LEU A 109 29.16 -0.42 16.16
CA LEU A 109 29.36 -0.92 14.80
C LEU A 109 28.20 -0.45 13.91
N THR A 110 28.51 0.40 12.93
CA THR A 110 27.50 1.02 12.03
C THR A 110 26.63 -0.01 11.32
N SER A 111 27.21 -1.08 10.79
CA SER A 111 26.43 -2.15 10.14
C SER A 111 25.52 -2.92 11.13
N ALA A 112 25.90 -2.97 12.40
CA ALA A 112 25.04 -3.56 13.43
C ALA A 112 23.87 -2.64 13.78
N TRP A 113 24.08 -1.32 13.84
CA TRP A 113 22.98 -0.36 13.98
C TRP A 113 21.98 -0.51 12.85
N PHE A 114 22.45 -0.54 11.61
CA PHE A 114 21.59 -0.69 10.43
C PHE A 114 20.78 -2.00 10.49
N ASN A 115 21.45 -3.12 10.74
CA ASN A 115 20.77 -4.42 10.79
C ASN A 115 19.82 -4.57 11.99
N TYR A 116 20.15 -3.97 13.12
CA TYR A 116 19.24 -3.94 14.26
C TYR A 116 18.02 -3.05 13.99
N GLY A 117 18.23 -1.93 13.30
CA GLY A 117 17.13 -1.11 12.77
C GLY A 117 16.19 -1.91 11.87
N ILE A 118 16.73 -2.74 10.97
CA ILE A 118 15.92 -3.65 10.15
C ILE A 118 15.14 -4.64 11.01
N MET A 119 15.77 -5.22 12.03
CA MET A 119 15.11 -6.18 12.93
C MET A 119 13.95 -5.53 13.68
N LEU A 120 14.13 -4.32 14.19
CA LEU A 120 13.08 -3.55 14.87
C LEU A 120 11.93 -3.17 13.92
N ASN A 121 12.27 -2.69 12.72
CA ASN A 121 11.27 -2.28 11.73
C ASN A 121 10.43 -3.46 11.21
N ASN A 122 10.99 -4.67 11.20
CA ASN A 122 10.34 -5.87 10.69
C ASN A 122 9.91 -6.86 11.78
N GLY A 123 10.08 -6.53 13.05
CA GLY A 123 9.75 -7.42 14.17
C GLY A 123 10.52 -8.75 14.14
N ILE A 124 11.78 -8.76 13.67
CA ILE A 124 12.56 -10.00 13.52
C ILE A 124 13.26 -10.32 14.83
N GLY A 125 12.66 -11.21 15.61
CA GLY A 125 13.18 -11.63 16.92
C GLY A 125 13.10 -10.56 18.01
N VAL A 126 12.58 -9.41 17.71
CA VAL A 126 12.30 -8.26 18.58
C VAL A 126 10.88 -7.77 18.33
N GLU A 127 10.33 -7.03 19.29
CA GLU A 127 9.05 -6.36 19.09
C GLU A 127 9.18 -5.33 17.95
N TRP A 128 8.12 -5.24 17.13
CA TRP A 128 8.05 -4.27 16.05
C TRP A 128 8.08 -2.84 16.62
N ASN A 129 9.08 -2.06 16.26
CA ASN A 129 9.25 -0.69 16.70
C ASN A 129 9.93 0.16 15.63
N PRO A 130 9.16 0.80 14.73
CA PRO A 130 9.70 1.63 13.65
C PRO A 130 10.36 2.93 14.16
N PHE A 131 9.99 3.44 15.35
CA PHE A 131 10.57 4.64 15.93
C PHE A 131 12.00 4.40 16.40
N GLU A 132 12.24 3.30 17.11
CA GLU A 132 13.59 2.90 17.47
C GLU A 132 14.42 2.54 16.22
N ALA A 133 13.82 1.89 15.23
CA ALA A 133 14.47 1.60 13.96
C ALA A 133 14.96 2.88 13.27
N TYR A 134 14.12 3.91 13.24
CA TYR A 134 14.46 5.22 12.70
C TYR A 134 15.70 5.84 13.39
N LYS A 135 15.77 5.79 14.73
CA LYS A 135 16.93 6.27 15.49
C LYS A 135 18.22 5.57 15.05
N TYR A 136 18.18 4.24 14.92
CA TYR A 136 19.34 3.47 14.45
C TYR A 136 19.71 3.74 13.00
N PHE A 137 18.73 3.89 12.10
CA PHE A 137 18.99 4.28 10.71
C PHE A 137 19.60 5.69 10.62
N LYS A 138 19.07 6.65 11.35
CA LYS A 138 19.61 8.03 11.46
C LYS A 138 21.06 8.02 11.93
N GLN A 139 21.38 7.20 12.94
CA GLN A 139 22.74 7.10 13.48
C GLN A 139 23.70 6.45 12.46
N ALA A 140 23.28 5.39 11.78
CA ALA A 140 24.08 4.77 10.73
C ALA A 140 24.26 5.69 9.52
N ALA A 141 23.25 6.47 9.14
CA ALA A 141 23.30 7.47 8.08
C ALA A 141 24.30 8.60 8.40
N LYS A 142 24.27 9.12 9.63
CA LYS A 142 25.25 10.12 10.14
C LYS A 142 26.68 9.57 10.08
N ASN A 143 26.87 8.27 10.30
CA ASN A 143 28.17 7.60 10.17
C ASN A 143 28.58 7.30 8.71
N GLY A 144 27.87 7.86 7.73
CA GLY A 144 28.25 7.81 6.33
C GLY A 144 27.85 6.54 5.56
N MET A 145 27.04 5.64 6.14
CA MET A 145 26.61 4.41 5.47
C MET A 145 25.57 4.73 4.39
N PRO A 146 25.86 4.47 3.08
CA PRO A 146 24.96 4.90 2.01
C PRO A 146 23.60 4.22 2.05
N GLU A 147 23.53 2.94 2.43
CA GLU A 147 22.28 2.22 2.60
C GLU A 147 21.41 2.85 3.70
N ALA A 148 22.03 3.28 4.81
CA ALA A 148 21.34 3.93 5.90
C ALA A 148 20.90 5.35 5.53
N GLN A 149 21.71 6.09 4.79
CA GLN A 149 21.36 7.42 4.29
C GLN A 149 20.14 7.36 3.37
N PHE A 150 20.08 6.37 2.49
CA PHE A 150 18.92 6.14 1.64
C PHE A 150 17.67 5.81 2.45
N VAL A 151 17.77 4.83 3.38
CA VAL A 151 16.65 4.40 4.23
C VAL A 151 16.14 5.55 5.09
N TYR A 152 17.05 6.30 5.72
CA TYR A 152 16.69 7.47 6.51
C TYR A 152 15.98 8.53 5.67
N GLY A 153 16.46 8.78 4.45
CA GLY A 153 15.77 9.64 3.49
C GLY A 153 14.35 9.19 3.16
N ILE A 154 14.13 7.88 3.02
CA ILE A 154 12.78 7.34 2.77
C ILE A 154 11.85 7.54 3.98
N PHE A 155 12.33 7.36 5.22
CA PHE A 155 11.52 7.64 6.42
C PHE A 155 11.02 9.09 6.50
N LEU A 156 11.75 10.03 5.91
CA LEU A 156 11.35 11.43 5.84
C LEU A 156 10.27 11.72 4.77
N THR A 157 9.78 10.71 4.05
CA THR A 157 8.79 10.92 2.98
C THR A 157 7.37 10.47 3.34
N ASP A 158 7.19 9.59 4.34
CA ASP A 158 5.91 8.88 4.53
C ASP A 158 4.96 9.48 5.59
N ASN A 159 5.40 10.45 6.37
CA ASN A 159 4.60 11.09 7.44
C ASN A 159 4.01 10.09 8.46
N LEU A 160 4.70 8.99 8.72
CA LEU A 160 4.27 7.95 9.67
C LEU A 160 5.10 7.93 10.95
N VAL A 161 6.42 8.03 10.83
CA VAL A 161 7.35 8.04 11.97
C VAL A 161 7.68 9.47 12.39
N VAL A 162 8.01 10.32 11.43
CA VAL A 162 8.33 11.74 11.60
C VAL A 162 7.58 12.58 10.57
N ASN A 163 7.49 13.87 10.81
CA ASN A 163 6.92 14.78 9.84
C ASN A 163 7.66 14.69 8.50
N ARG A 164 6.89 14.77 7.43
CA ARG A 164 7.41 14.74 6.08
C ARG A 164 8.35 15.92 5.81
N ASN A 165 9.53 15.61 5.27
CA ASN A 165 10.52 16.62 4.89
C ASN A 165 11.24 16.19 3.60
N TYR A 166 10.68 16.54 2.45
CA TYR A 166 11.25 16.18 1.15
C TYR A 166 12.61 16.81 0.87
N THR A 167 12.91 17.98 1.40
CA THR A 167 14.20 18.66 1.23
C THR A 167 15.31 17.88 1.97
N GLU A 168 15.06 17.51 3.21
CA GLU A 168 16.00 16.69 3.98
C GLU A 168 16.10 15.27 3.42
N ALA A 169 14.98 14.66 3.01
CA ALA A 169 14.96 13.36 2.34
C ALA A 169 15.88 13.38 1.11
N TYR A 170 15.74 14.39 0.26
CA TYR A 170 16.57 14.55 -0.93
C TYR A 170 18.06 14.76 -0.60
N TYR A 171 18.37 15.53 0.44
CA TYR A 171 19.75 15.71 0.91
C TYR A 171 20.40 14.37 1.26
N TRP A 172 19.75 13.53 2.07
CA TRP A 172 20.29 12.24 2.46
C TRP A 172 20.37 11.25 1.29
N ILE A 173 19.35 11.22 0.43
CA ILE A 173 19.34 10.40 -0.79
C ILE A 173 20.49 10.82 -1.74
N LYS A 174 20.72 12.12 -1.94
CA LYS A 174 21.83 12.63 -2.74
C LYS A 174 23.20 12.24 -2.15
N LYS A 175 23.30 12.26 -0.82
CA LYS A 175 24.52 11.85 -0.10
C LYS A 175 24.83 10.35 -0.30
N ALA A 176 23.82 9.51 -0.32
CA ALA A 176 23.94 8.09 -0.66
C ALA A 176 24.26 7.88 -2.15
N ALA A 177 23.64 8.64 -3.04
CA ALA A 177 23.88 8.59 -4.49
C ALA A 177 25.33 8.98 -4.84
N ALA A 178 25.92 9.93 -4.12
CA ALA A 178 27.31 10.33 -4.28
C ALA A 178 28.33 9.23 -3.89
N GLN A 179 27.87 8.17 -3.24
CA GLN A 179 28.65 6.98 -2.90
C GLN A 179 28.32 5.79 -3.83
N ASP A 180 27.81 6.05 -5.03
CA ASP A 180 27.44 5.05 -6.05
C ASP A 180 26.39 4.03 -5.59
N PHE A 181 25.55 4.38 -4.59
CA PHE A 181 24.45 3.53 -4.19
C PHE A 181 23.30 3.64 -5.19
N GLN A 182 23.13 2.63 -6.04
CA GLN A 182 22.20 2.64 -7.18
C GLN A 182 20.76 3.00 -6.81
N PRO A 183 20.15 2.47 -5.72
CA PRO A 183 18.84 2.88 -5.30
C PRO A 183 18.71 4.39 -5.05
N ALA A 184 19.73 5.00 -4.46
CA ALA A 184 19.72 6.42 -4.19
C ALA A 184 19.92 7.27 -5.46
N ILE A 185 20.71 6.79 -6.42
CA ILE A 185 20.91 7.48 -7.71
C ILE A 185 19.58 7.59 -8.46
N GLU A 186 18.79 6.53 -8.47
CA GLU A 186 17.50 6.51 -9.15
C GLU A 186 16.48 7.37 -8.41
N ALA A 187 16.40 7.26 -7.08
CA ALA A 187 15.54 8.12 -6.27
C ALA A 187 15.90 9.60 -6.43
N ALA A 188 17.18 9.96 -6.44
CA ALA A 188 17.63 11.34 -6.61
C ALA A 188 17.13 11.96 -7.93
N LYS A 189 17.13 11.18 -9.03
CA LYS A 189 16.59 11.64 -10.33
C LYS A 189 15.12 12.00 -10.25
N GLU A 190 14.34 11.24 -9.46
CA GLU A 190 12.93 11.52 -9.31
C GLU A 190 12.69 12.77 -8.45
N PHE A 191 13.43 12.94 -7.35
CA PHE A 191 13.37 14.19 -6.58
C PHE A 191 13.70 15.42 -7.45
N GLN A 192 14.64 15.29 -8.39
CA GLN A 192 14.94 16.35 -9.37
C GLN A 192 13.77 16.61 -10.33
N LYS A 193 13.13 15.57 -10.87
CA LYS A 193 11.94 15.72 -11.73
C LYS A 193 10.78 16.40 -11.00
N MET A 194 10.68 16.21 -9.68
CA MET A 194 9.71 16.86 -8.81
C MET A 194 10.03 18.34 -8.54
N GLY A 195 11.17 18.83 -9.01
CA GLY A 195 11.59 20.23 -8.79
C GLY A 195 12.06 20.51 -7.37
N ILE A 196 12.32 19.48 -6.54
CA ILE A 196 12.85 19.66 -5.19
C ILE A 196 14.31 20.11 -5.29
N GLN A 197 14.60 21.28 -4.72
CA GLN A 197 15.94 21.88 -4.71
C GLN A 197 16.52 21.81 -3.31
N LEU A 198 17.83 21.50 -3.24
CA LEU A 198 18.57 21.69 -2.00
C LEU A 198 18.88 23.19 -1.81
N PRO A 199 18.81 23.72 -0.60
CA PRO A 199 19.37 25.01 -0.28
C PRO A 199 20.84 25.01 -0.73
N ASN A 200 21.30 26.10 -1.37
CA ASN A 200 22.67 26.23 -1.87
C ASN A 200 23.70 25.70 -0.87
N GLU A 201 24.70 24.96 -1.37
CA GLU A 201 25.69 24.17 -0.62
C GLU A 201 26.64 24.96 0.31
N SER A 202 26.21 26.06 0.89
CA SER A 202 26.99 26.90 1.83
C SER A 202 26.43 26.88 3.25
N ARG A 203 26.05 25.72 3.78
CA ARG A 203 25.82 25.55 5.21
C ARG A 203 26.56 24.34 5.71
N GLU A 204 27.66 24.65 6.39
CA GLU A 204 28.32 23.78 7.35
C GLU A 204 27.32 23.26 8.39
N GLU A 205 27.60 22.08 8.89
CA GLU A 205 26.83 21.33 9.87
C GLU A 205 26.49 22.18 11.11
N ASP A 206 25.32 22.81 11.13
CA ASP A 206 24.78 23.42 12.34
C ASP A 206 23.38 22.93 12.64
N GLU A 207 23.19 22.47 13.86
CA GLU A 207 22.07 21.72 14.43
C GLU A 207 20.79 22.53 14.61
N THR A 208 20.37 23.40 13.71
CA THR A 208 19.07 24.06 13.84
C THR A 208 18.44 24.38 12.49
N ILE A 209 17.66 23.44 11.96
CA ILE A 209 16.70 23.81 10.89
C ILE A 209 15.39 24.17 11.56
N ASN A 210 15.14 25.47 11.63
CA ASN A 210 13.88 26.04 12.11
C ASN A 210 12.74 25.69 11.14
N THR A 211 11.71 25.07 11.68
CA THR A 211 10.44 24.79 11.02
C THR A 211 9.64 26.08 10.84
N ALA A 212 9.45 26.50 9.60
CA ALA A 212 8.42 27.48 9.28
C ALA A 212 7.08 26.74 9.10
N THR A 213 6.12 27.04 9.95
CA THR A 213 4.76 26.55 9.95
C THR A 213 3.94 27.14 8.81
N PRO A 214 3.27 26.34 7.96
CA PRO A 214 2.18 26.84 7.11
C PRO A 214 0.87 26.92 7.91
N ALA A 215 0.06 27.90 7.58
CA ALA A 215 -1.18 28.22 8.26
C ALA A 215 -2.26 27.12 8.12
N VAL A 216 -2.93 26.82 9.22
CA VAL A 216 -4.05 25.88 9.32
C VAL A 216 -5.30 26.49 8.66
N VAL A 217 -5.89 25.79 7.71
CA VAL A 217 -7.24 26.07 7.20
C VAL A 217 -8.19 24.99 7.73
N SER A 218 -9.14 25.42 8.54
CA SER A 218 -10.22 24.59 9.09
C SER A 218 -11.23 24.20 8.02
N THR A 219 -11.59 22.94 7.92
CA THR A 219 -12.66 22.46 7.02
C THR A 219 -13.78 21.79 7.78
N ALA A 220 -15.02 22.15 7.41
CA ALA A 220 -16.27 21.59 7.93
C ALA A 220 -16.47 20.14 7.44
N GLY A 221 -17.10 19.32 8.29
CA GLY A 221 -17.24 17.90 8.10
C GLY A 221 -18.02 17.48 6.84
N THR A 222 -17.58 16.39 6.27
CA THR A 222 -18.10 15.70 5.10
C THR A 222 -18.72 14.34 5.47
N PRO A 223 -19.63 13.78 4.67
CA PRO A 223 -20.36 12.57 5.01
C PRO A 223 -19.47 11.33 5.12
N GLN A 224 -19.71 10.53 6.13
CA GLN A 224 -19.04 9.25 6.37
C GLN A 224 -19.51 8.19 5.38
N ALA A 225 -18.60 7.59 4.64
CA ALA A 225 -18.88 6.40 3.85
C ALA A 225 -18.21 5.18 4.48
N ALA A 226 -19.00 4.32 5.11
CA ALA A 226 -18.49 3.08 5.68
C ALA A 226 -18.11 2.08 4.58
N VAL A 227 -16.84 1.90 4.33
CA VAL A 227 -16.34 0.89 3.39
C VAL A 227 -16.35 -0.51 4.02
N TRP A 228 -16.17 -0.58 5.34
CA TRP A 228 -16.02 -1.84 6.10
C TRP A 228 -16.78 -1.87 7.44
N GLY A 229 -17.74 -0.95 7.68
CA GLY A 229 -18.46 -0.85 8.94
C GLY A 229 -17.94 0.27 9.86
N GLU A 230 -18.50 0.35 11.05
CA GLU A 230 -18.49 1.50 11.97
C GLU A 230 -17.11 2.06 12.39
N ASP A 231 -16.00 1.37 12.11
CA ASP A 231 -14.68 1.76 12.61
C ASP A 231 -13.81 2.46 11.54
N TRP A 232 -14.38 2.83 10.40
CA TRP A 232 -13.62 3.34 9.25
C TRP A 232 -14.18 4.68 8.78
N GLU A 233 -13.69 5.74 9.37
CA GLU A 233 -13.99 7.12 8.96
C GLU A 233 -13.06 7.53 7.81
N LEU A 234 -13.63 8.15 6.79
CA LEU A 234 -12.89 8.76 5.69
C LEU A 234 -12.84 10.26 5.93
N ASP A 235 -11.67 10.79 6.28
CA ASP A 235 -11.43 12.22 6.26
C ASP A 235 -11.24 12.70 4.82
N PHE A 236 -12.14 13.58 4.36
CA PHE A 236 -11.98 14.27 3.10
C PHE A 236 -11.03 15.44 3.28
N ILE A 237 -9.86 15.36 2.68
CA ILE A 237 -8.94 16.49 2.56
C ILE A 237 -9.33 17.29 1.31
N ASN A 238 -9.35 18.62 1.41
CA ASN A 238 -9.58 19.52 0.29
C ASN A 238 -8.66 19.19 -0.89
N LEU A 239 -9.28 18.95 -2.04
CA LEU A 239 -8.60 18.59 -3.28
C LEU A 239 -8.42 19.86 -4.11
N GLU A 240 -7.19 20.35 -4.20
CA GLU A 240 -6.84 21.33 -5.22
C GLU A 240 -6.78 20.66 -6.60
N GLU A 241 -7.29 21.36 -7.62
CA GLU A 241 -7.42 20.88 -8.99
C GLU A 241 -6.07 20.51 -9.61
N ASP A 242 -5.85 19.23 -9.91
CA ASP A 242 -4.82 18.79 -10.85
C ASP A 242 -5.48 18.33 -12.14
N THR A 243 -5.54 19.21 -13.06
CA THR A 243 -5.99 18.90 -14.41
C THR A 243 -4.92 18.09 -15.14
N VAL A 244 -4.93 16.76 -14.93
CA VAL A 244 -4.27 15.88 -15.88
C VAL A 244 -5.00 16.04 -17.21
N SER A 245 -4.34 16.60 -18.20
CA SER A 245 -4.97 16.87 -19.49
C SER A 245 -5.48 15.58 -20.14
N LYS A 246 -6.47 15.69 -21.02
CA LYS A 246 -7.00 14.55 -21.77
C LYS A 246 -5.88 13.82 -22.54
N ASP A 247 -4.93 14.59 -23.07
CA ASP A 247 -3.79 14.05 -23.83
C ASP A 247 -2.79 13.30 -22.92
N ASP A 248 -2.57 13.79 -21.70
CA ASP A 248 -1.73 13.08 -20.72
C ASP A 248 -2.37 11.75 -20.29
N THR A 249 -3.69 11.72 -20.11
CA THR A 249 -4.42 10.50 -19.78
C THR A 249 -4.33 9.48 -20.93
N LYS A 250 -4.53 9.93 -22.16
CA LYS A 250 -4.39 9.07 -23.35
C LYS A 250 -2.98 8.50 -23.45
N LYS A 251 -1.97 9.37 -23.37
CA LYS A 251 -0.55 8.98 -23.37
C LYS A 251 -0.22 7.99 -22.25
N TYR A 252 -0.77 8.21 -21.05
CA TYR A 252 -0.57 7.31 -19.92
C TYR A 252 -1.20 5.93 -20.17
N LEU A 253 -2.43 5.89 -20.69
CA LEU A 253 -3.09 4.63 -21.04
C LEU A 253 -2.37 3.89 -22.17
N GLU A 254 -1.94 4.60 -23.23
CA GLU A 254 -1.13 4.03 -24.30
C GLU A 254 0.18 3.47 -23.77
N MET A 255 0.89 4.23 -22.92
CA MET A 255 2.13 3.78 -22.30
C MET A 255 1.96 2.54 -21.40
N ILE A 256 0.83 2.42 -20.67
CA ILE A 256 0.52 1.23 -19.87
C ILE A 256 0.19 0.03 -20.75
N LEU A 257 -0.57 0.24 -21.83
CA LEU A 257 -0.97 -0.83 -22.74
C LEU A 257 0.19 -1.36 -23.59
N GLU A 258 1.20 -0.53 -23.88
CA GLU A 258 2.42 -0.89 -24.58
C GLU A 258 3.50 -1.47 -23.66
N LYS A 259 3.36 -1.34 -22.34
CA LYS A 259 4.34 -1.86 -21.38
C LYS A 259 4.48 -3.37 -21.48
N ASN A 260 5.70 -3.83 -21.21
CA ASN A 260 6.03 -5.23 -20.96
C ASN A 260 5.03 -5.82 -19.94
N THR A 261 4.47 -6.99 -20.27
CA THR A 261 3.47 -7.66 -19.43
C THR A 261 3.93 -7.89 -18.00
N THR A 262 5.23 -8.02 -17.76
CA THR A 262 5.82 -8.17 -16.42
C THR A 262 5.69 -6.88 -15.61
N GLU A 263 5.99 -5.72 -16.21
CA GLU A 263 5.86 -4.41 -15.55
C GLU A 263 4.40 -4.09 -15.25
N LEU A 264 3.50 -4.39 -16.20
CA LEU A 264 2.07 -4.17 -16.02
C LEU A 264 1.50 -5.05 -14.90
N LYS A 265 1.87 -6.33 -14.83
CA LYS A 265 1.49 -7.22 -13.71
C LYS A 265 1.93 -6.66 -12.37
N GLN A 266 3.14 -6.18 -12.29
CA GLN A 266 3.69 -5.60 -11.09
C GLN A 266 2.96 -4.30 -10.69
N PHE A 267 2.71 -3.42 -11.66
CA PHE A 267 1.93 -2.19 -11.46
C PHE A 267 0.51 -2.48 -10.95
N LEU A 268 -0.16 -3.49 -11.52
CA LEU A 268 -1.52 -3.90 -11.13
C LEU A 268 -1.55 -4.74 -9.84
N GLY A 269 -0.39 -5.01 -9.22
CA GLY A 269 -0.28 -5.79 -7.99
C GLY A 269 -0.70 -7.26 -8.13
N VAL A 270 -0.62 -7.83 -9.34
CA VAL A 270 -0.97 -9.23 -9.61
C VAL A 270 0.27 -10.08 -9.47
N GLU A 271 0.42 -10.78 -8.35
CA GLU A 271 1.58 -11.67 -8.10
C GLU A 271 1.47 -13.00 -8.83
N LYS A 272 0.25 -13.55 -8.94
CA LYS A 272 -0.03 -14.82 -9.62
C LYS A 272 -1.00 -14.60 -10.76
N PHE A 273 -0.56 -14.90 -11.97
CA PHE A 273 -1.40 -14.94 -13.15
C PHE A 273 -1.69 -16.39 -13.48
N PRO A 274 -2.96 -16.84 -13.61
CA PRO A 274 -3.25 -18.22 -13.93
C PRO A 274 -2.74 -18.56 -15.34
N ASP A 275 -2.11 -19.73 -15.49
CA ASP A 275 -1.67 -20.25 -16.78
C ASP A 275 -2.84 -20.47 -17.78
N SER A 276 -4.07 -20.51 -17.24
CA SER A 276 -5.32 -20.70 -18.00
C SER A 276 -5.88 -19.43 -18.64
N VAL A 277 -5.36 -18.25 -18.34
CA VAL A 277 -5.71 -17.04 -19.09
C VAL A 277 -5.05 -17.18 -20.46
N SER A 278 -5.88 -17.51 -21.44
CA SER A 278 -5.53 -17.84 -22.81
C SER A 278 -4.38 -16.95 -23.32
N THR A 279 -3.36 -17.58 -23.87
CA THR A 279 -2.22 -16.95 -24.56
C THR A 279 -2.62 -16.00 -25.70
N LYS A 280 -3.90 -15.94 -26.05
CA LYS A 280 -4.48 -14.98 -27.02
C LYS A 280 -4.79 -13.61 -26.40
N ASP A 281 -4.88 -13.48 -25.07
CA ASP A 281 -5.24 -12.24 -24.36
C ASP A 281 -4.10 -11.70 -23.47
N THR A 282 -2.86 -11.99 -23.83
CA THR A 282 -1.66 -11.44 -23.15
C THR A 282 -1.42 -9.95 -23.46
N THR A 283 -2.36 -9.29 -24.13
CA THR A 283 -2.34 -7.85 -24.32
C THR A 283 -2.55 -7.13 -22.97
N GLY A 284 -2.02 -5.92 -22.85
CA GLY A 284 -2.23 -5.08 -21.65
C GLY A 284 -3.71 -4.95 -21.26
N ILE A 285 -4.63 -4.97 -22.23
CA ILE A 285 -6.09 -4.93 -22.00
C ILE A 285 -6.59 -6.18 -21.27
N GLY A 286 -6.11 -7.37 -21.64
CA GLY A 286 -6.47 -8.62 -20.95
C GLY A 286 -6.02 -8.62 -19.49
N LEU A 287 -4.82 -8.10 -19.22
CA LEU A 287 -4.31 -7.94 -17.86
C LEU A 287 -5.14 -6.95 -17.03
N ILE A 288 -5.54 -5.82 -17.63
CA ILE A 288 -6.41 -4.84 -16.95
C ILE A 288 -7.77 -5.48 -16.62
N LYS A 289 -8.40 -6.16 -17.57
CA LYS A 289 -9.67 -6.86 -17.35
C LYS A 289 -9.56 -7.88 -16.20
N TYR A 290 -8.49 -8.68 -16.20
CA TYR A 290 -8.23 -9.63 -15.12
C TYR A 290 -8.08 -8.91 -13.77
N ALA A 291 -7.25 -7.88 -13.70
CA ALA A 291 -7.00 -7.14 -12.47
C ALA A 291 -8.25 -6.39 -11.96
N VAL A 292 -9.11 -5.87 -12.86
CA VAL A 292 -10.44 -5.33 -12.52
C VAL A 292 -11.29 -6.40 -11.82
N GLY A 293 -11.35 -7.60 -12.38
CA GLY A 293 -12.09 -8.72 -11.78
C GLY A 293 -11.54 -9.19 -10.42
N LYS A 294 -10.29 -8.83 -10.10
CA LYS A 294 -9.65 -9.11 -8.81
C LYS A 294 -9.72 -7.94 -7.82
N GLY A 295 -10.35 -6.83 -8.19
CA GLY A 295 -10.51 -5.67 -7.33
C GLY A 295 -9.23 -4.84 -7.18
N SER A 296 -8.43 -4.71 -8.24
CA SER A 296 -7.29 -3.80 -8.30
C SER A 296 -7.78 -2.36 -8.52
N PRO A 297 -7.56 -1.44 -7.57
CA PRO A 297 -7.96 -0.05 -7.73
C PRO A 297 -7.31 0.62 -8.93
N GLU A 298 -6.07 0.28 -9.23
CA GLU A 298 -5.32 0.82 -10.37
C GLU A 298 -5.96 0.40 -11.69
N ALA A 299 -6.33 -0.87 -11.81
CA ALA A 299 -7.00 -1.38 -13.01
C ALA A 299 -8.39 -0.76 -13.17
N LEU A 300 -9.13 -0.60 -12.07
CA LEU A 300 -10.44 0.06 -12.07
C LEU A 300 -10.34 1.52 -12.49
N LEU A 301 -9.34 2.28 -11.99
CA LEU A 301 -9.13 3.66 -12.41
C LEU A 301 -8.82 3.77 -13.91
N ILE A 302 -7.95 2.89 -14.43
CA ILE A 302 -7.65 2.83 -15.86
C ILE A 302 -8.92 2.53 -16.67
N ALA A 303 -9.69 1.54 -16.25
CA ALA A 303 -10.94 1.17 -16.93
C ALA A 303 -11.97 2.30 -16.89
N GLY A 304 -12.16 2.96 -15.73
CA GLY A 304 -13.03 4.10 -15.58
C GLY A 304 -12.63 5.26 -16.50
N ARG A 305 -11.34 5.59 -16.56
CA ARG A 305 -10.82 6.63 -17.45
C ARG A 305 -10.98 6.25 -18.92
N ALA A 306 -10.79 5.00 -19.28
CA ALA A 306 -11.01 4.53 -20.65
C ALA A 306 -12.46 4.79 -21.11
N PHE A 307 -13.45 4.47 -20.28
CA PHE A 307 -14.86 4.76 -20.57
C PHE A 307 -15.19 6.24 -20.52
N GLN A 308 -14.61 6.99 -19.60
CA GLN A 308 -14.81 8.44 -19.48
C GLN A 308 -14.35 9.18 -20.73
N GLU A 309 -13.18 8.82 -21.26
CA GLU A 309 -12.56 9.51 -22.40
C GLU A 309 -12.85 8.87 -23.75
N GLY A 310 -13.40 7.65 -23.79
CA GLY A 310 -13.60 6.89 -25.02
C GLY A 310 -12.29 6.39 -25.63
N ILE A 311 -11.37 5.90 -24.80
CA ILE A 311 -10.07 5.37 -25.24
C ILE A 311 -10.14 3.85 -25.28
N TYR A 312 -9.95 3.26 -26.44
CA TYR A 312 -10.09 1.79 -26.72
C TYR A 312 -11.48 1.20 -26.46
N VAL A 313 -12.43 2.02 -26.01
CA VAL A 313 -13.85 1.66 -25.80
C VAL A 313 -14.72 2.86 -26.14
N ASP A 314 -15.99 2.63 -26.43
CA ASP A 314 -16.94 3.73 -26.62
C ASP A 314 -17.09 4.54 -25.31
N LYS A 315 -17.18 5.86 -25.46
CA LYS A 315 -17.38 6.77 -24.33
C LYS A 315 -18.71 6.47 -23.63
N ASP A 316 -18.63 6.13 -22.34
CA ASP A 316 -19.80 5.88 -21.48
C ASP A 316 -19.56 6.41 -20.06
N ILE A 317 -20.14 7.59 -19.80
CA ILE A 317 -19.99 8.27 -18.51
C ILE A 317 -20.67 7.51 -17.37
N VAL A 318 -21.81 6.86 -17.62
CA VAL A 318 -22.52 6.06 -16.60
C VAL A 318 -21.65 4.87 -16.21
N LYS A 319 -21.08 4.17 -17.18
CA LYS A 319 -20.20 3.04 -16.91
C LYS A 319 -18.90 3.46 -16.21
N ALA A 320 -18.33 4.61 -16.60
CA ALA A 320 -17.20 5.20 -15.88
C ALA A 320 -17.55 5.47 -14.40
N SER A 321 -18.74 6.06 -14.15
CA SER A 321 -19.23 6.34 -12.80
C SER A 321 -19.44 5.05 -11.99
N ALA A 322 -20.01 4.00 -12.60
CA ALA A 322 -20.18 2.70 -11.94
C ALA A 322 -18.83 2.11 -11.50
N ILE A 323 -17.82 2.18 -12.37
CA ILE A 323 -16.46 1.72 -12.07
C ILE A 323 -15.82 2.57 -10.97
N TYR A 324 -16.02 3.89 -10.97
CA TYR A 324 -15.46 4.76 -9.94
C TYR A 324 -16.12 4.55 -8.57
N ILE A 325 -17.45 4.38 -8.50
CA ILE A 325 -18.13 4.01 -7.25
C ILE A 325 -17.57 2.69 -6.74
N HIS A 326 -17.42 1.70 -7.61
CA HIS A 326 -16.86 0.41 -7.22
C HIS A 326 -15.40 0.53 -6.72
N ALA A 327 -14.55 1.26 -7.44
CA ALA A 327 -13.17 1.51 -7.02
C ALA A 327 -13.10 2.24 -5.66
N TYR A 328 -14.00 3.21 -5.44
CA TYR A 328 -14.11 3.91 -4.16
C TYR A 328 -14.53 2.96 -3.02
N ARG A 329 -15.50 2.07 -3.26
CA ARG A 329 -15.89 1.02 -2.30
C ARG A 329 -14.76 0.05 -1.96
N LEU A 330 -13.77 -0.07 -2.84
CA LEU A 330 -12.53 -0.82 -2.59
C LEU A 330 -11.43 0.03 -1.92
N GLY A 331 -11.73 1.29 -1.59
CA GLY A 331 -10.85 2.19 -0.86
C GLY A 331 -10.05 3.16 -1.74
N SER A 332 -10.28 3.21 -3.05
CA SER A 332 -9.59 4.14 -3.94
C SER A 332 -10.12 5.57 -3.79
N ARG A 333 -9.39 6.40 -3.08
CA ARG A 333 -9.70 7.82 -2.94
C ARG A 333 -9.69 8.58 -4.27
N LYS A 334 -8.74 8.23 -5.17
CA LYS A 334 -8.63 8.82 -6.50
C LYS A 334 -9.89 8.63 -7.35
N ALA A 335 -10.59 7.51 -7.14
CA ALA A 335 -11.87 7.25 -7.82
C ALA A 335 -12.96 8.25 -7.40
N ALA A 336 -12.98 8.66 -6.12
CA ALA A 336 -13.92 9.68 -5.65
C ALA A 336 -13.68 11.03 -6.34
N GLU A 337 -12.43 11.42 -6.57
CA GLU A 337 -12.07 12.66 -7.28
C GLU A 337 -12.65 12.67 -8.70
N TYR A 338 -12.46 11.57 -9.44
CA TYR A 338 -13.00 11.45 -10.79
C TYR A 338 -14.53 11.41 -10.81
N LEU A 339 -15.14 10.69 -9.86
CA LEU A 339 -16.59 10.61 -9.73
C LEU A 339 -17.19 12.01 -9.47
N ILE A 340 -16.63 12.75 -8.50
CA ILE A 340 -17.07 14.12 -8.17
C ILE A 340 -16.97 15.02 -9.41
N GLY A 341 -15.88 14.95 -10.17
CA GLY A 341 -15.75 15.70 -11.43
C GLY A 341 -16.83 15.37 -12.46
N LEU A 342 -17.31 14.12 -12.52
CA LEU A 342 -18.40 13.74 -13.43
C LEU A 342 -19.76 14.27 -12.98
N ILE A 343 -20.10 14.13 -11.69
CA ILE A 343 -21.43 14.52 -11.15
C ILE A 343 -21.64 16.03 -11.14
N GLN A 344 -20.59 16.84 -11.20
CA GLN A 344 -20.67 18.30 -11.30
C GLN A 344 -21.14 18.79 -12.68
N SER A 345 -21.20 17.91 -13.69
CA SER A 345 -21.76 18.29 -15.01
C SER A 345 -23.25 18.57 -14.91
N PRO A 346 -23.76 19.71 -15.45
CA PRO A 346 -25.18 20.08 -15.35
C PRO A 346 -26.15 19.02 -15.88
N ASP A 347 -25.75 18.28 -16.91
CA ASP A 347 -26.60 17.29 -17.59
C ASP A 347 -26.45 15.88 -17.02
N TYR A 348 -25.64 15.70 -15.96
CA TYR A 348 -25.29 14.37 -15.47
C TYR A 348 -26.50 13.58 -14.96
N PHE A 349 -27.29 14.18 -14.08
CA PHE A 349 -28.46 13.49 -13.49
C PHE A 349 -29.58 13.30 -14.51
N ASP A 350 -29.76 14.21 -15.47
CA ASP A 350 -30.72 14.03 -16.58
C ASP A 350 -30.31 12.87 -17.50
N MET A 351 -29.01 12.72 -17.77
CA MET A 351 -28.48 11.58 -18.51
C MET A 351 -28.71 10.29 -17.72
N LEU A 352 -28.41 10.30 -16.41
CA LEU A 352 -28.54 9.14 -15.55
C LEU A 352 -30.00 8.68 -15.48
N LYS A 353 -30.94 9.60 -15.27
CA LYS A 353 -32.39 9.33 -15.27
C LYS A 353 -32.86 8.70 -16.58
N LYS A 354 -32.45 9.26 -17.72
CA LYS A 354 -32.78 8.69 -19.04
C LYS A 354 -32.29 7.25 -19.25
N ARG A 355 -31.15 6.90 -18.62
CA ARG A 355 -30.61 5.54 -18.66
C ARG A 355 -31.36 4.62 -17.71
N VAL A 356 -31.76 5.08 -16.52
CA VAL A 356 -32.61 4.34 -15.58
C VAL A 356 -33.98 4.06 -16.21
N ASP A 357 -34.60 5.05 -16.88
CA ASP A 357 -35.88 4.88 -17.60
C ASP A 357 -35.79 3.85 -18.74
N LYS A 358 -34.59 3.57 -19.25
CA LYS A 358 -34.28 2.50 -20.23
C LYS A 358 -33.87 1.18 -19.59
N ASP A 359 -34.06 1.05 -18.31
CA ASP A 359 -33.83 -0.18 -17.55
C ASP A 359 -32.35 -0.63 -17.53
N ASP A 360 -31.43 0.35 -17.55
CA ASP A 360 -29.99 0.12 -17.53
C ASP A 360 -29.47 -0.16 -16.10
N PRO A 361 -28.92 -1.35 -15.83
CA PRO A 361 -28.49 -1.73 -14.48
C PRO A 361 -27.26 -0.96 -13.99
N ASP A 362 -26.35 -0.52 -14.87
CA ASP A 362 -25.24 0.36 -14.48
C ASP A 362 -25.77 1.70 -13.96
N ALA A 363 -26.78 2.29 -14.64
CA ALA A 363 -27.39 3.54 -14.22
C ALA A 363 -28.16 3.42 -12.91
N MET A 364 -28.89 2.32 -12.71
CA MET A 364 -29.58 2.03 -11.44
C MET A 364 -28.57 1.94 -10.28
N TYR A 365 -27.49 1.20 -10.49
CA TYR A 365 -26.41 1.07 -9.50
C TYR A 365 -25.77 2.41 -9.20
N VAL A 366 -25.47 3.21 -10.23
CA VAL A 366 -24.81 4.53 -10.06
C VAL A 366 -25.69 5.45 -9.25
N TRP A 367 -26.97 5.59 -9.58
CA TRP A 367 -27.83 6.53 -8.89
C TRP A 367 -28.03 6.13 -7.42
N ALA A 368 -28.37 4.89 -7.17
CA ALA A 368 -28.49 4.37 -5.81
C ALA A 368 -27.16 4.44 -5.03
N GLY A 369 -26.04 4.14 -5.68
CA GLY A 369 -24.72 4.25 -5.08
C GLY A 369 -24.36 5.68 -4.69
N LEU A 370 -24.70 6.68 -5.52
CA LEU A 370 -24.50 8.10 -5.17
C LEU A 370 -25.35 8.51 -3.98
N THR A 371 -26.60 8.04 -3.88
CA THR A 371 -27.46 8.27 -2.73
C THR A 371 -26.89 7.61 -1.47
N ALA A 372 -26.45 6.34 -1.56
CA ALA A 372 -25.83 5.63 -0.46
C ALA A 372 -24.49 6.23 0.00
N LEU A 373 -23.83 7.02 -0.84
CA LEU A 373 -22.62 7.78 -0.53
C LEU A 373 -22.92 9.20 0.00
N GLY A 374 -24.20 9.61 0.04
CA GLY A 374 -24.57 10.97 0.41
C GLY A 374 -24.16 12.03 -0.61
N LEU A 375 -23.94 11.64 -1.87
CA LEU A 375 -23.58 12.54 -2.98
C LEU A 375 -24.78 12.95 -3.84
N ASP A 376 -25.94 12.35 -3.61
CA ASP A 376 -27.21 12.71 -4.24
C ASP A 376 -28.34 12.69 -3.22
N PHE A 377 -29.25 13.65 -3.31
CA PHE A 377 -30.40 13.80 -2.41
C PHE A 377 -31.74 13.84 -3.20
N GLN A 378 -31.74 13.44 -4.47
CA GLN A 378 -32.94 13.40 -5.31
C GLN A 378 -33.79 12.16 -5.07
N LEU A 379 -33.15 11.04 -4.66
CA LEU A 379 -33.82 9.82 -4.28
C LEU A 379 -33.98 9.75 -2.77
N THR A 380 -35.09 9.13 -2.32
CA THR A 380 -35.18 8.65 -0.93
C THR A 380 -34.40 7.36 -0.78
N ASP A 381 -34.10 6.97 0.46
CA ASP A 381 -33.40 5.71 0.76
C ASP A 381 -34.17 4.50 0.18
N GLU A 382 -35.50 4.49 0.27
CA GLU A 382 -36.35 3.43 -0.28
C GLU A 382 -36.27 3.37 -1.81
N GLN A 383 -36.28 4.54 -2.48
CA GLN A 383 -36.17 4.59 -3.95
C GLN A 383 -34.77 4.12 -4.42
N ALA A 384 -33.73 4.48 -3.69
CA ALA A 384 -32.38 4.02 -4.00
C ALA A 384 -32.24 2.50 -3.81
N LEU A 385 -32.81 1.96 -2.73
CA LEU A 385 -32.83 0.52 -2.49
C LEU A 385 -33.63 -0.22 -3.58
N GLU A 386 -34.79 0.31 -4.01
CA GLU A 386 -35.58 -0.25 -5.11
C GLU A 386 -34.79 -0.34 -6.42
N LEU A 387 -33.98 0.69 -6.74
CA LEU A 387 -33.11 0.65 -7.91
C LEU A 387 -32.03 -0.44 -7.80
N LEU A 388 -31.44 -0.60 -6.61
CA LEU A 388 -30.49 -1.69 -6.38
C LEU A 388 -31.15 -3.06 -6.54
N GLU A 389 -32.36 -3.27 -6.00
CA GLU A 389 -33.08 -4.53 -6.12
C GLU A 389 -33.45 -4.86 -7.57
N LYS A 390 -33.84 -3.88 -8.38
CA LYS A 390 -34.01 -4.05 -9.85
C LYS A 390 -32.71 -4.50 -10.51
N GLY A 391 -31.57 -3.94 -10.09
CA GLY A 391 -30.26 -4.39 -10.55
C GLY A 391 -29.92 -5.83 -10.10
N VAL A 392 -30.32 -6.20 -8.88
CA VAL A 392 -30.17 -7.58 -8.35
C VAL A 392 -30.98 -8.58 -9.16
N GLU A 393 -32.22 -8.26 -9.57
CA GLU A 393 -33.06 -9.11 -10.44
C GLU A 393 -32.39 -9.36 -11.80
N LYS A 394 -31.59 -8.41 -12.28
CA LYS A 394 -30.81 -8.53 -13.52
C LYS A 394 -29.45 -9.26 -13.34
N ASN A 395 -29.16 -9.78 -12.18
CA ASN A 395 -27.87 -10.36 -11.81
C ASN A 395 -26.70 -9.37 -11.99
N HIS A 396 -26.95 -8.07 -11.81
CA HIS A 396 -25.91 -7.05 -11.88
C HIS A 396 -25.03 -7.12 -10.62
N ILE A 397 -23.78 -7.57 -10.79
CA ILE A 397 -22.88 -7.90 -9.66
C ILE A 397 -22.67 -6.69 -8.73
N TYR A 398 -22.48 -5.50 -9.27
CA TYR A 398 -22.26 -4.30 -8.45
C TYR A 398 -23.50 -3.93 -7.62
N SER A 399 -24.71 -4.04 -8.19
CA SER A 399 -25.96 -3.85 -7.42
C SER A 399 -26.09 -4.87 -6.31
N ILE A 400 -25.79 -6.15 -6.57
CA ILE A 400 -25.84 -7.21 -5.55
C ILE A 400 -24.87 -6.93 -4.41
N ILE A 401 -23.63 -6.53 -4.72
CA ILE A 401 -22.62 -6.20 -3.71
C ILE A 401 -23.03 -4.98 -2.90
N GLU A 402 -23.50 -3.92 -3.58
CA GLU A 402 -23.94 -2.68 -2.93
C GLU A 402 -25.15 -2.89 -2.02
N THR A 403 -26.15 -3.67 -2.47
CA THR A 403 -27.29 -4.05 -1.61
C THR A 403 -26.81 -4.76 -0.35
N GLY A 404 -25.88 -5.70 -0.50
CA GLY A 404 -25.26 -6.35 0.66
C GLY A 404 -24.52 -5.36 1.58
N LEU A 405 -23.84 -4.35 1.01
CA LEU A 405 -23.19 -3.29 1.80
C LEU A 405 -24.20 -2.45 2.56
N CYS A 406 -25.31 -2.05 1.92
CA CYS A 406 -26.38 -1.29 2.57
C CYS A 406 -26.94 -2.05 3.78
N TYR A 407 -27.23 -3.33 3.66
CA TYR A 407 -27.66 -4.15 4.81
C TYR A 407 -26.55 -4.35 5.85
N TYR A 408 -25.28 -4.44 5.44
CA TYR A 408 -24.18 -4.63 6.39
C TYR A 408 -23.91 -3.39 7.23
N SER A 409 -23.94 -2.20 6.63
CA SER A 409 -23.68 -0.91 7.28
C SER A 409 -24.92 -0.32 7.96
N GLY A 410 -26.10 -0.59 7.44
CA GLY A 410 -27.33 0.12 7.81
C GLY A 410 -27.52 1.42 7.01
N THR A 411 -26.98 1.48 5.79
CA THR A 411 -27.16 2.61 4.85
C THR A 411 -28.35 2.31 3.96
N LEU A 412 -29.23 3.25 3.72
CA LEU A 412 -30.50 3.12 2.97
C LEU A 412 -31.54 2.17 3.63
N VAL A 413 -31.15 1.29 4.54
CA VAL A 413 -32.00 0.27 5.16
C VAL A 413 -31.46 -0.10 6.53
N GLU A 414 -32.31 -0.61 7.40
CA GLU A 414 -31.87 -1.11 8.70
C GLU A 414 -30.81 -2.21 8.57
N LYS A 415 -29.86 -2.18 9.46
CA LYS A 415 -28.73 -3.11 9.49
C LYS A 415 -29.20 -4.55 9.68
N ASP A 416 -28.83 -5.41 8.71
CA ASP A 416 -29.07 -6.85 8.75
C ASP A 416 -27.90 -7.61 8.14
N ARG A 417 -27.01 -8.08 9.00
CA ARG A 417 -25.78 -8.79 8.57
C ARG A 417 -26.10 -10.13 7.89
N THR A 418 -27.19 -10.78 8.23
CA THR A 418 -27.59 -12.05 7.62
C THR A 418 -27.98 -11.82 6.16
N LYS A 419 -28.86 -10.84 5.93
CA LYS A 419 -29.22 -10.45 4.55
C LYS A 419 -28.03 -9.98 3.74
N ALA A 420 -27.10 -9.23 4.35
CA ALA A 420 -25.87 -8.81 3.68
C ALA A 420 -25.09 -10.01 3.13
N ILE A 421 -24.89 -11.05 3.96
CA ILE A 421 -24.21 -12.28 3.56
C ILE A 421 -24.99 -13.00 2.47
N GLU A 422 -26.31 -13.10 2.52
CA GLU A 422 -27.15 -13.71 1.49
C GLU A 422 -26.95 -13.03 0.12
N TYR A 423 -26.92 -11.69 0.08
CA TYR A 423 -26.65 -10.96 -1.16
C TYR A 423 -25.22 -11.23 -1.65
N TRP A 424 -24.22 -11.20 -0.77
CA TRP A 424 -22.85 -11.50 -1.18
C TRP A 424 -22.68 -12.94 -1.64
N GLU A 425 -23.39 -13.92 -1.08
CA GLU A 425 -23.43 -15.29 -1.58
C GLU A 425 -24.00 -15.40 -2.99
N LYS A 426 -25.02 -14.57 -3.33
CA LYS A 426 -25.49 -14.47 -4.73
C LYS A 426 -24.37 -13.96 -5.64
N ALA A 427 -23.63 -12.94 -5.22
CA ALA A 427 -22.50 -12.43 -6.00
C ALA A 427 -21.36 -13.46 -6.13
N VAL A 428 -21.09 -14.26 -5.10
CA VAL A 428 -20.11 -15.37 -5.16
C VAL A 428 -20.52 -16.40 -6.19
N LYS A 429 -21.81 -16.77 -6.27
CA LYS A 429 -22.32 -17.69 -7.29
C LYS A 429 -22.15 -17.16 -8.72
N LEU A 430 -22.08 -15.83 -8.88
CA LEU A 430 -21.76 -15.15 -10.14
C LEU A 430 -20.25 -14.96 -10.37
N GLY A 431 -19.41 -15.50 -9.49
CA GLY A 431 -17.95 -15.46 -9.63
C GLY A 431 -17.24 -14.26 -8.98
N SER A 432 -17.92 -13.48 -8.14
CA SER A 432 -17.31 -12.33 -7.47
C SER A 432 -16.31 -12.75 -6.41
N LEU A 433 -15.03 -12.44 -6.62
CA LEU A 433 -13.98 -12.61 -5.63
C LEU A 433 -14.17 -11.61 -4.46
N GLU A 434 -14.58 -10.39 -4.77
CA GLU A 434 -14.84 -9.36 -3.76
C GLU A 434 -15.88 -9.82 -2.74
N ALA A 435 -17.02 -10.33 -3.21
CA ALA A 435 -18.06 -10.84 -2.31
C ALA A 435 -17.52 -11.95 -1.41
N LYS A 436 -16.69 -12.85 -1.95
CA LYS A 436 -16.03 -13.91 -1.17
C LYS A 436 -15.11 -13.34 -0.08
N VAL A 437 -14.34 -12.30 -0.40
CA VAL A 437 -13.49 -11.57 0.55
C VAL A 437 -14.32 -10.90 1.65
N ARG A 438 -15.43 -10.24 1.28
CA ARG A 438 -16.33 -9.57 2.23
C ARG A 438 -16.96 -10.56 3.23
N ILE A 439 -17.44 -11.71 2.74
CA ILE A 439 -17.98 -12.77 3.60
C ILE A 439 -16.90 -13.28 4.56
N ALA A 440 -15.71 -13.62 4.04
CA ALA A 440 -14.63 -14.13 4.87
C ALA A 440 -14.25 -13.13 5.98
N PHE A 441 -14.13 -11.85 5.64
CA PHE A 441 -13.81 -10.80 6.61
C PHE A 441 -14.95 -10.54 7.60
N ALA A 442 -16.20 -10.54 7.16
CA ALA A 442 -17.37 -10.40 8.04
C ALA A 442 -17.43 -11.55 9.07
N ASN A 443 -17.16 -12.78 8.63
CA ASN A 443 -17.11 -13.96 9.51
C ASN A 443 -16.00 -13.85 10.55
N ILE A 444 -14.79 -13.42 10.15
CA ILE A 444 -13.68 -13.20 11.06
C ILE A 444 -14.02 -12.15 12.12
N ARG A 445 -14.61 -11.03 11.71
CA ARG A 445 -14.99 -9.95 12.64
C ARG A 445 -16.08 -10.34 13.61
N SER A 446 -17.03 -11.17 13.19
CA SER A 446 -18.12 -11.65 14.06
C SER A 446 -17.73 -12.88 14.88
N GLY A 447 -16.55 -13.46 14.65
CA GLY A 447 -16.13 -14.71 15.30
C GLY A 447 -16.96 -15.91 14.85
N THR A 448 -17.57 -15.84 13.66
CA THR A 448 -18.39 -16.93 13.10
C THR A 448 -17.60 -17.75 12.09
N GLY A 449 -17.80 -19.05 12.10
CA GLY A 449 -17.13 -19.97 11.16
C GLY A 449 -15.68 -20.27 11.51
N ASP A 450 -14.98 -20.87 10.54
CA ASP A 450 -13.57 -21.24 10.66
C ASP A 450 -12.67 -20.05 10.25
N ASN A 451 -12.01 -19.45 11.24
CA ASN A 451 -11.12 -18.32 11.01
C ASN A 451 -9.90 -18.68 10.16
N GLU A 452 -9.36 -19.89 10.25
CA GLU A 452 -8.22 -20.32 9.43
C GLU A 452 -8.60 -20.44 7.97
N ALA A 453 -9.78 -21.03 7.67
CA ALA A 453 -10.31 -21.12 6.33
C ALA A 453 -10.62 -19.73 5.73
N ASN A 454 -11.20 -18.82 6.52
CA ASN A 454 -11.47 -17.46 6.10
C ASN A 454 -10.16 -16.69 5.82
N VAL A 455 -9.14 -16.81 6.68
CA VAL A 455 -7.83 -16.20 6.45
C VAL A 455 -7.16 -16.75 5.20
N LYS A 456 -7.30 -18.05 4.91
CA LYS A 456 -6.79 -18.63 3.66
C LYS A 456 -7.43 -17.96 2.44
N ILE A 457 -8.74 -17.72 2.46
CA ILE A 457 -9.44 -17.00 1.38
C ILE A 457 -8.84 -15.59 1.20
N LEU A 458 -8.63 -14.86 2.30
CA LEU A 458 -8.02 -13.52 2.26
C LEU A 458 -6.59 -13.56 1.70
N LYS A 459 -5.81 -14.57 2.08
CA LYS A 459 -4.44 -14.73 1.60
C LYS A 459 -4.39 -15.02 0.11
N ASP A 460 -5.18 -15.99 -0.37
CA ASP A 460 -5.25 -16.33 -1.78
C ASP A 460 -5.71 -15.11 -2.61
N ALA A 461 -6.75 -14.40 -2.17
CA ALA A 461 -7.23 -13.20 -2.84
C ALA A 461 -6.21 -12.04 -2.83
N SER A 462 -5.44 -11.88 -1.74
CA SER A 462 -4.36 -10.90 -1.66
C SER A 462 -3.25 -11.19 -2.68
N GLU A 463 -2.88 -12.45 -2.85
CA GLU A 463 -1.90 -12.89 -3.86
C GLU A 463 -2.42 -12.71 -5.31
N GLU A 464 -3.74 -12.76 -5.51
CA GLU A 464 -4.40 -12.46 -6.78
C GLU A 464 -4.57 -10.94 -7.05
N GLY A 465 -4.13 -10.08 -6.13
CA GLY A 465 -4.10 -8.63 -6.32
C GLY A 465 -5.28 -7.87 -5.69
N SER A 466 -6.13 -8.51 -4.88
CA SER A 466 -7.21 -7.85 -4.17
C SER A 466 -6.67 -6.96 -3.05
N VAL A 467 -6.86 -5.64 -3.16
CA VAL A 467 -6.42 -4.67 -2.14
C VAL A 467 -7.27 -4.78 -0.88
N SER A 468 -8.57 -5.03 -1.03
CA SER A 468 -9.45 -5.25 0.12
C SER A 468 -9.06 -6.50 0.92
N ALA A 469 -8.63 -7.57 0.24
CA ALA A 469 -8.11 -8.76 0.91
C ALA A 469 -6.77 -8.49 1.61
N GLN A 470 -5.89 -7.67 1.02
CA GLN A 470 -4.64 -7.24 1.67
C GLN A 470 -4.91 -6.50 2.97
N ALA A 471 -5.84 -5.53 2.96
CA ALA A 471 -6.23 -4.79 4.15
C ALA A 471 -6.90 -5.69 5.20
N ALA A 472 -7.81 -6.58 4.79
CA ALA A 472 -8.46 -7.53 5.70
C ALA A 472 -7.47 -8.53 6.32
N LEU A 473 -6.50 -9.02 5.53
CA LEU A 473 -5.44 -9.90 6.03
C LEU A 473 -4.51 -9.17 7.01
N ALA A 474 -4.21 -7.89 6.74
CA ALA A 474 -3.46 -7.04 7.66
C ALA A 474 -4.16 -6.95 9.02
N TYR A 475 -5.47 -6.73 9.04
CA TYR A 475 -6.27 -6.73 10.26
C TYR A 475 -6.20 -8.07 11.02
N CYS A 476 -6.22 -9.18 10.30
CA CYS A 476 -6.07 -10.51 10.92
C CYS A 476 -4.71 -10.65 11.62
N TYR A 477 -3.61 -10.20 10.99
CA TYR A 477 -2.28 -10.22 11.62
C TYR A 477 -2.17 -9.22 12.77
N GLU A 478 -2.80 -8.04 12.66
CA GLU A 478 -2.81 -7.04 13.73
C GLU A 478 -3.48 -7.57 15.00
N LYS A 479 -4.63 -8.24 14.86
CA LYS A 479 -5.45 -8.72 15.99
C LYS A 479 -5.20 -10.18 16.37
N GLY A 480 -4.47 -10.95 15.57
CA GLY A 480 -4.24 -12.39 15.81
C GLY A 480 -5.49 -13.25 15.53
N LEU A 481 -6.30 -12.89 14.53
CA LEU A 481 -7.54 -13.58 14.19
C LEU A 481 -7.31 -14.60 13.08
N GLY A 482 -7.37 -15.89 13.41
CA GLY A 482 -7.11 -17.01 12.50
C GLY A 482 -5.64 -17.15 12.04
N VAL A 483 -4.77 -16.29 12.56
CA VAL A 483 -3.32 -16.31 12.39
C VAL A 483 -2.64 -15.87 13.69
N LYS A 484 -1.38 -16.23 13.87
CA LYS A 484 -0.57 -15.69 14.97
C LYS A 484 -0.40 -14.18 14.77
N GLN A 485 -0.66 -13.39 15.81
CA GLN A 485 -0.46 -11.95 15.81
C GLN A 485 0.96 -11.59 15.35
N ASN A 486 1.04 -10.65 14.39
CA ASN A 486 2.29 -10.13 13.86
C ASN A 486 2.11 -8.69 13.39
N LYS A 487 2.39 -7.72 14.27
CA LYS A 487 2.23 -6.28 13.97
C LYS A 487 3.10 -5.82 12.79
N ALA A 488 4.29 -6.39 12.61
CA ALA A 488 5.15 -6.05 11.49
C ALA A 488 4.54 -6.47 10.15
N GLU A 489 4.00 -7.70 10.08
CA GLU A 489 3.32 -8.19 8.86
C GLU A 489 2.03 -7.40 8.59
N ALA A 490 1.29 -7.04 9.65
CA ALA A 490 0.12 -6.18 9.53
C ALA A 490 0.50 -4.81 8.93
N ALA A 491 1.52 -4.14 9.49
CA ALA A 491 2.00 -2.85 8.99
C ALA A 491 2.46 -2.94 7.52
N ASN A 492 3.12 -4.04 7.14
CA ASN A 492 3.54 -4.29 5.77
C ASN A 492 2.37 -4.42 4.80
N LEU A 493 1.36 -5.22 5.16
CA LEU A 493 0.17 -5.42 4.34
C LEU A 493 -0.68 -4.16 4.24
N TYR A 494 -0.87 -3.43 5.35
CA TYR A 494 -1.55 -2.14 5.33
C TYR A 494 -0.82 -1.13 4.46
N ARG A 495 0.51 -1.02 4.57
CA ARG A 495 1.31 -0.13 3.71
C ARG A 495 1.16 -0.52 2.25
N LYS A 496 1.23 -1.81 1.92
CA LYS A 496 1.02 -2.33 0.57
C LYS A 496 -0.36 -1.94 0.02
N ALA A 497 -1.42 -2.10 0.80
CA ALA A 497 -2.77 -1.73 0.42
C ALA A 497 -2.94 -0.20 0.31
N ALA A 498 -2.35 0.58 1.22
CA ALA A 498 -2.40 2.04 1.21
C ALA A 498 -1.69 2.63 -0.02
N HIS A 499 -0.50 2.12 -0.38
CA HIS A 499 0.20 2.54 -1.59
C HIS A 499 -0.60 2.24 -2.87
N ARG A 500 -1.47 1.25 -2.83
CA ARG A 500 -2.40 0.93 -3.92
C ARG A 500 -3.72 1.71 -3.85
N GLY A 501 -3.79 2.74 -3.01
CA GLY A 501 -4.89 3.69 -2.93
C GLY A 501 -5.95 3.35 -1.87
N SER A 502 -5.73 2.37 -0.99
CA SER A 502 -6.66 2.08 0.12
C SER A 502 -6.46 3.08 1.26
N GLN A 503 -7.33 4.09 1.34
CA GLN A 503 -7.34 5.06 2.44
C GLN A 503 -7.56 4.38 3.79
N ALA A 504 -8.43 3.39 3.82
CA ALA A 504 -8.74 2.63 5.02
C ALA A 504 -7.51 1.88 5.57
N ALA A 505 -6.71 1.29 4.66
CA ALA A 505 -5.45 0.65 5.06
C ALA A 505 -4.43 1.68 5.59
N PHE A 506 -4.38 2.87 4.98
CA PHE A 506 -3.54 3.96 5.47
C PHE A 506 -3.95 4.41 6.88
N ASN A 507 -5.24 4.61 7.13
CA ASN A 507 -5.75 5.00 8.45
C ASN A 507 -5.42 3.93 9.51
N SER A 508 -5.58 2.64 9.17
CA SER A 508 -5.20 1.55 10.08
C SER A 508 -3.71 1.51 10.34
N LEU A 509 -2.89 1.74 9.32
CA LEU A 509 -1.45 1.84 9.45
C LEU A 509 -1.06 3.00 10.37
N LYS A 510 -1.60 4.21 10.12
CA LYS A 510 -1.38 5.40 10.96
C LYS A 510 -1.75 5.10 12.42
N LYS A 511 -2.92 4.53 12.66
CA LYS A 511 -3.35 4.14 14.01
C LYS A 511 -2.38 3.18 14.69
N MET A 512 -1.85 2.18 13.97
CA MET A 512 -0.85 1.26 14.53
C MET A 512 0.44 1.98 14.93
N TYR A 513 0.87 2.99 14.17
CA TYR A 513 2.02 3.81 14.52
C TYR A 513 1.70 4.69 15.72
N ASP A 514 0.55 5.35 15.74
CA ASP A 514 0.14 6.25 16.82
C ASP A 514 -0.03 5.50 18.17
N GLU A 515 -0.45 4.23 18.15
CA GLU A 515 -0.54 3.38 19.36
C GLU A 515 0.81 3.20 20.10
N ILE A 516 1.93 3.29 19.39
CA ILE A 516 3.28 3.07 19.95
C ILE A 516 4.20 4.28 19.78
N ARG A 517 3.64 5.43 19.38
CA ARG A 517 4.39 6.66 19.15
C ARG A 517 5.02 7.16 20.45
N PRO A 518 6.34 7.41 20.48
CA PRO A 518 7.00 8.02 21.64
C PRO A 518 6.55 9.47 21.85
N HIS A 519 6.59 9.95 23.08
CA HIS A 519 6.28 11.34 23.45
C HIS A 519 7.49 12.28 23.29
N GLU A 520 8.35 12.02 22.32
CA GLU A 520 9.50 12.87 21.99
C GLU A 520 9.08 13.81 20.85
N GLU A 521 9.40 15.09 20.95
CA GLU A 521 9.03 16.13 19.97
C GLU A 521 9.42 15.76 18.52
N GLU A 522 10.50 15.00 18.33
CA GLU A 522 10.93 14.51 17.01
C GLU A 522 9.88 13.64 16.31
N PHE A 523 9.00 12.99 17.09
CA PHE A 523 7.99 12.07 16.59
C PHE A 523 6.57 12.66 16.56
N ASP A 524 6.41 13.92 16.94
CA ASP A 524 5.13 14.61 16.81
C ASP A 524 4.82 14.80 15.32
N ILE A 525 3.65 14.32 14.89
CA ILE A 525 3.17 14.53 13.52
C ILE A 525 2.08 15.58 13.56
N TYR A 526 2.28 16.64 12.80
CA TYR A 526 1.27 17.66 12.58
C TYR A 526 0.47 17.25 11.34
N ASP A 527 -0.85 17.09 11.50
CA ASP A 527 -1.75 16.85 10.37
C ASP A 527 -1.75 18.11 9.49
N GLU A 528 -1.29 17.97 8.22
CA GLU A 528 -1.29 19.04 7.22
C GLU A 528 -2.69 19.34 6.69
#